data_5e58465540e3abf00462ed33a447306e
#
_entry.id   5e58465540e3abf00462ed33a447306e
#
_cell.length_a   1.000
_cell.length_b   1.000
_cell.length_c   1.000
_cell.angle_alpha   90.00
_cell.angle_beta   90.00
_cell.angle_gamma   90.00
#
_symmetry.space_group_name_H-M   'P 1'
#
loop_
_entity.id
_entity.type
_entity.pdbx_description
1 polymer ?
#
loop_
_entity_poly.entity_id
_entity_poly.type
_entity_poly.pdbx_seq_one_letter_code
_entity_poly.pdbx_strand_id
1 'polypeptide(L)' 'MTLAWLGRIVRCMDAELDVLHGKILQLAELCRQLRLDNNQLRDALAAREVENRDLKYKVEETRARIENLLARLPEGSA' A
#
# COMPACT_ATOMS: atom_id res chain seq x y z
N MET A 1 22.59 11.48 52.82
CA MET A 1 23.28 11.57 51.52
C MET A 1 22.90 10.44 50.57
N THR A 2 22.75 9.23 51.01
CA THR A 2 22.36 8.09 50.19
C THR A 2 20.93 8.22 49.58
N LEU A 3 20.01 8.82 50.32
CA LEU A 3 18.62 9.00 49.89
C LEU A 3 18.48 10.00 48.72
N ALA A 4 19.26 11.08 48.73
CA ALA A 4 19.24 12.07 47.65
C ALA A 4 19.82 11.49 46.35
N TRP A 5 20.82 10.63 46.49
CA TRP A 5 21.45 9.97 45.34
C TRP A 5 20.53 8.92 44.74
N LEU A 6 19.88 8.12 45.57
CA LEU A 6 18.85 7.16 45.12
C LEU A 6 17.68 7.87 44.42
N GLY A 7 17.25 9.01 44.94
CA GLY A 7 16.20 9.80 44.32
C GLY A 7 16.57 10.28 42.94
N ARG A 8 17.83 10.67 42.71
CA ARG A 8 18.32 11.09 41.40
C ARG A 8 18.35 9.93 40.42
N ILE A 9 18.81 8.75 40.84
CA ILE A 9 18.83 7.55 40.01
C ILE A 9 17.41 7.16 39.58
N VAL A 10 16.47 7.15 40.51
CA VAL A 10 15.07 6.82 40.25
C VAL A 10 14.47 7.81 39.25
N ARG A 11 14.74 9.11 39.37
CA ARG A 11 14.28 10.12 38.45
C ARG A 11 14.86 9.95 37.06
N CYS A 12 16.14 9.62 36.95
CA CYS A 12 16.76 9.33 35.67
C CYS A 12 16.13 8.09 35.02
N MET A 13 15.90 7.05 35.78
CA MET A 13 15.26 5.83 35.31
C MET A 13 13.83 6.10 34.85
N ASP A 14 13.07 6.88 35.63
CA ASP A 14 11.71 7.26 35.28
C ASP A 14 11.67 8.07 33.97
N ALA A 15 12.59 9.03 33.79
CA ALA A 15 12.68 9.82 32.59
C ALA A 15 13.00 8.96 31.38
N GLU A 16 13.93 8.02 31.51
CA GLU A 16 14.28 7.08 30.43
C GLU A 16 13.12 6.16 30.09
N LEU A 17 12.39 5.67 31.11
CA LEU A 17 11.21 4.84 30.92
C LEU A 17 10.09 5.61 30.21
N ASP A 18 9.89 6.88 30.57
CA ASP A 18 8.90 7.73 29.90
C ASP A 18 9.24 7.96 28.43
N VAL A 19 10.52 8.20 28.13
CA VAL A 19 10.98 8.35 26.74
C VAL A 19 10.77 7.05 25.97
N LEU A 20 11.13 5.92 26.58
CA LEU A 20 10.95 4.61 25.95
C LEU A 20 9.47 4.31 25.72
N HIS A 21 8.63 4.60 26.71
CA HIS A 21 7.18 4.44 26.59
C HIS A 21 6.62 5.27 25.42
N GLY A 22 7.05 6.52 25.32
CA GLY A 22 6.66 7.39 24.21
C GLY A 22 7.08 6.84 22.86
N LYS A 23 8.28 6.30 22.75
CA LYS A 23 8.77 5.67 21.53
C LYS A 23 7.99 4.41 21.18
N ILE A 24 7.62 3.61 22.16
CA ILE A 24 6.79 2.42 21.95
C ILE A 24 5.42 2.81 21.40
N LEU A 25 4.80 3.84 21.96
CA LEU A 25 3.52 4.34 21.45
C LEU A 25 3.63 4.86 20.01
N GLN A 26 4.69 5.59 19.70
CA GLN A 26 4.95 6.06 18.34
C GLN A 26 5.15 4.90 17.38
N LEU A 27 5.89 3.88 17.79
CA LEU A 27 6.12 2.70 16.98
C LEU A 27 4.81 1.93 16.74
N ALA A 28 3.99 1.77 17.77
CA ALA A 28 2.69 1.12 17.65
C ALA A 28 1.78 1.87 16.66
N GLU A 29 1.76 3.20 16.73
CA GLU A 29 1.00 4.04 15.80
C GLU A 29 1.53 3.92 14.38
N LEU A 30 2.85 3.91 14.20
CA LEU A 30 3.47 3.71 12.90
C LEU A 30 3.11 2.33 12.31
N CYS A 31 3.16 1.29 13.14
CA CYS A 31 2.76 -0.05 12.70
C CYS A 31 1.30 -0.09 12.25
N ARG A 32 0.42 0.58 13.00
CA ARG A 32 -1.00 0.68 12.65
C ARG A 32 -1.17 1.38 11.31
N GLN A 33 -0.48 2.49 11.11
CA GLN A 33 -0.52 3.26 9.87
C GLN A 33 0.00 2.44 8.70
N LEU A 34 1.10 1.74 8.87
CA LEU A 34 1.67 0.88 7.84
C LEU A 34 0.72 -0.26 7.45
N ARG A 35 0.00 -0.83 8.40
CA ARG A 35 -1.01 -1.86 8.11
C ARG A 35 -2.16 -1.30 7.28
N LEU A 36 -2.64 -0.11 7.63
CA LEU A 36 -3.69 0.56 6.87
C LEU A 36 -3.23 0.86 5.44
N ASP A 37 -2.03 1.43 5.31
CA ASP A 37 -1.46 1.74 3.99
C ASP A 37 -1.26 0.46 3.16
N ASN A 38 -0.80 -0.61 3.80
CA ASN A 38 -0.60 -1.88 3.13
C ASN A 38 -1.92 -2.45 2.61
N ASN A 39 -2.99 -2.42 3.42
CA ASN A 39 -4.31 -2.86 3.01
C ASN A 39 -4.86 -2.02 1.87
N GLN A 40 -4.72 -0.70 1.94
CA GLN A 40 -5.14 0.21 0.88
C GLN A 40 -4.39 -0.07 -0.43
N LEU A 41 -3.08 -0.29 -0.34
CA LEU A 41 -2.26 -0.62 -1.51
C LEU A 41 -2.65 -1.96 -2.13
N ARG A 42 -2.94 -2.95 -1.31
CA ARG A 42 -3.41 -4.26 -1.80
C ARG A 42 -4.75 -4.15 -2.52
N ASP A 43 -5.67 -3.37 -1.96
CA ASP A 43 -6.98 -3.14 -2.57
C ASP A 43 -6.83 -2.39 -3.89
N ALA A 44 -5.98 -1.36 -3.92
CA ALA A 44 -5.69 -0.60 -5.13
C ALA A 44 -5.05 -1.49 -6.20
N LEU A 45 -4.13 -2.36 -5.81
CA LEU A 45 -3.49 -3.29 -6.72
C LEU A 45 -4.50 -4.28 -7.31
N ALA A 46 -5.38 -4.84 -6.48
CA ALA A 46 -6.42 -5.75 -6.93
C ALA A 46 -7.36 -5.06 -7.95
N ALA A 47 -7.76 -3.81 -7.66
CA ALA A 47 -8.60 -3.03 -8.57
C ALA A 47 -7.90 -2.78 -9.90
N ARG A 48 -6.60 -2.47 -9.86
CA ARG A 48 -5.80 -2.26 -11.08
C ARG A 48 -5.64 -3.52 -11.90
N GLU A 49 -5.49 -4.66 -11.25
CA GLU A 49 -5.41 -5.94 -11.96
C GLU A 49 -6.71 -6.26 -12.69
N VAL A 50 -7.86 -5.99 -12.07
CA VAL A 50 -9.17 -6.18 -12.71
C VAL A 50 -9.33 -5.24 -13.91
N GLU A 51 -9.02 -3.95 -13.74
CA GLU A 51 -9.06 -2.97 -14.83
C GLU A 51 -8.15 -3.40 -15.99
N ASN A 52 -6.97 -3.89 -15.67
CA ASN A 52 -6.00 -4.32 -16.67
C ASN A 52 -6.51 -5.51 -17.48
N ARG A 53 -7.12 -6.48 -16.82
CA ARG A 53 -7.75 -7.62 -17.50
C ARG A 53 -8.89 -7.18 -18.40
N ASP A 54 -9.73 -6.27 -17.92
CA ASP A 54 -10.84 -5.73 -18.70
C ASP A 54 -10.35 -4.99 -19.93
N LEU A 55 -9.30 -4.18 -19.77
CA LEU A 55 -8.70 -3.46 -20.89
C LEU A 55 -8.07 -4.40 -21.90
N LYS A 56 -7.38 -5.44 -21.46
CA LYS A 56 -6.82 -6.46 -22.34
C LYS A 56 -7.91 -7.19 -23.11
N TYR A 57 -9.00 -7.53 -22.45
CA TYR A 57 -10.14 -8.17 -23.09
C TYR A 57 -10.75 -7.27 -24.17
N LYS A 58 -10.96 -6.00 -23.85
CA LYS A 58 -11.49 -5.02 -24.81
C LYS A 58 -10.56 -4.82 -26.00
N VAL A 59 -9.25 -4.78 -25.76
CA VAL A 59 -8.26 -4.67 -26.83
C VAL A 59 -8.33 -5.90 -27.75
N GLU A 60 -8.36 -7.10 -27.19
CA GLU A 60 -8.45 -8.33 -27.96
C GLU A 60 -9.76 -8.43 -28.73
N GLU A 61 -10.88 -8.05 -28.13
CA GLU A 61 -12.17 -8.01 -28.79
C GLU A 61 -12.17 -7.04 -29.95
N THR A 62 -11.66 -5.83 -29.75
CA THR A 62 -11.56 -4.81 -30.79
C THR A 62 -10.66 -5.27 -31.91
N ARG A 63 -9.54 -5.89 -31.57
CA ARG A 63 -8.61 -6.44 -32.56
C ARG A 63 -9.27 -7.51 -33.43
N ALA A 64 -10.01 -8.43 -32.79
CA ALA A 64 -10.74 -9.47 -33.52
C ALA A 64 -11.80 -8.88 -34.46
N ARG A 65 -12.51 -7.83 -34.03
CA ARG A 65 -13.47 -7.11 -34.86
C ARG A 65 -12.82 -6.45 -36.07
N ILE A 66 -11.67 -5.81 -35.85
CA ILE A 66 -10.92 -5.17 -36.94
C ILE A 66 -10.45 -6.21 -37.94
N GLU A 67 -9.88 -7.32 -37.46
CA GLU A 67 -9.44 -8.41 -38.34
C GLU A 67 -10.59 -9.00 -39.12
N ASN A 68 -11.74 -9.17 -38.50
CA ASN A 68 -12.95 -9.68 -39.14
C ASN A 68 -13.45 -8.70 -40.22
N LEU A 69 -13.47 -7.40 -39.96
CA LEU A 69 -13.83 -6.38 -40.93
C LEU A 69 -12.88 -6.35 -42.12
N LEU A 70 -11.57 -6.45 -41.84
CA LEU A 70 -10.56 -6.51 -42.89
C LEU A 70 -10.73 -7.73 -43.79
N ALA A 71 -11.07 -8.88 -43.18
CA ALA A 71 -11.32 -10.11 -43.92
C ALA A 71 -12.59 -10.04 -44.78
N ARG A 72 -13.56 -9.22 -44.38
CA ARG A 72 -14.81 -9.02 -45.12
C ARG A 72 -14.73 -7.98 -46.22
N LEU A 73 -13.69 -7.17 -46.25
CA LEU A 73 -13.52 -6.21 -47.30
C LEU A 73 -13.34 -6.94 -48.66
N PRO A 74 -14.16 -6.66 -49.65
CA PRO A 74 -14.00 -7.31 -50.95
C PRO A 74 -12.70 -6.86 -51.61
N GLU A 75 -12.00 -7.80 -52.22
CA GLU A 75 -10.83 -7.49 -53.00
C GLU A 75 -11.23 -6.58 -54.18
N GLY A 76 -10.50 -5.49 -54.34
CA GLY A 76 -10.76 -4.56 -55.41
C GLY A 76 -11.71 -3.43 -55.06
N SER A 77 -12.17 -3.31 -53.79
CA SER A 77 -12.94 -2.16 -53.34
C SER A 77 -12.09 -0.95 -53.02
N ALA A 78 -10.82 -1.07 -53.19
CA ALA A 78 -9.90 0.04 -52.96
C ALA A 78 -9.95 1.04 -54.14
#